data_d8531eda10d3dee121bf199e49d57621
#
_entry.id   d8531eda10d3dee121bf199e49d57621
#
_cell.length_a   1.000
_cell.length_b   1.000
_cell.length_c   1.000
_cell.angle_alpha   90.00
_cell.angle_beta   90.00
_cell.angle_gamma   90.00
#
_symmetry.space_group_name_H-M   'P 1'
#
loop_
_entity.id
_entity.type
_entity.pdbx_description
1 polymer ?
#
loop_
_entity_poly.entity_id
_entity_poly.type
_entity_poly.pdbx_seq_one_letter_code
_entity_poly.pdbx_strand_id
1 'polypeptide(L)'
;MSTHIKTNLTMKLSNNDLHKIAQVKVILEKEYKCATTQAELARRVNTNESKLRKGFKLVNNKTINEYLIGLRIEKAKEMLETTDEPVKVVAVKVGYDVSNLVKQFKKTTGMAPMEWRKKFLGNKLTILFL
;
A
#
# COMPACT_ATOMS: atom_id res chain seq x y z
N MET A 1 7.19 26.52 6.11
CA MET A 1 6.17 27.50 5.70
C MET A 1 4.99 26.87 5.00
N SER A 2 5.18 26.16 3.91
CA SER A 2 4.07 25.49 3.22
C SER A 2 3.34 24.46 4.09
N THR A 3 4.08 23.69 4.89
CA THR A 3 3.48 22.68 5.80
C THR A 3 2.60 23.36 6.86
N HIS A 4 3.07 24.45 7.41
CA HIS A 4 2.34 25.20 8.42
C HIS A 4 1.04 25.80 7.84
N ILE A 5 1.12 26.40 6.66
CA ILE A 5 -0.03 26.96 5.96
C ILE A 5 -1.03 25.85 5.61
N LYS A 6 -0.53 24.71 5.11
CA LYS A 6 -1.36 23.55 4.78
C LYS A 6 -2.15 23.05 5.99
N THR A 7 -1.52 22.95 7.16
CA THR A 7 -2.17 22.54 8.39
C THR A 7 -3.28 23.50 8.77
N ASN A 8 -3.03 24.80 8.66
CA ASN A 8 -4.02 25.81 8.99
C ASN A 8 -5.22 25.82 8.04
N LEU A 9 -4.98 25.53 6.75
CA LEU A 9 -6.04 25.55 5.74
C LEU A 9 -6.88 24.27 5.72
N THR A 10 -6.31 23.12 6.10
CA THR A 10 -6.98 21.84 5.94
C THR A 10 -7.69 21.38 7.20
N MET A 11 -6.98 21.27 8.30
CA MET A 11 -7.54 20.87 9.59
C MET A 11 -6.49 20.93 10.67
N LYS A 12 -6.96 21.05 11.90
CA LYS A 12 -6.12 20.87 13.07
C LYS A 12 -6.21 19.42 13.51
N LEU A 13 -5.08 18.79 13.70
CA LEU A 13 -4.98 17.43 14.20
C LEU A 13 -4.46 17.47 15.63
N SER A 14 -5.22 16.89 16.57
CA SER A 14 -4.78 16.71 17.94
C SER A 14 -3.78 15.56 18.03
N ASN A 15 -3.10 15.42 19.16
CA ASN A 15 -2.24 14.27 19.41
C ASN A 15 -3.03 12.97 19.34
N ASN A 16 -4.28 12.99 19.79
CA ASN A 16 -5.17 11.85 19.72
C ASN A 16 -5.49 11.48 18.26
N ASP A 17 -5.73 12.48 17.42
CA ASP A 17 -5.94 12.27 15.99
C ASP A 17 -4.72 11.63 15.33
N LEU A 18 -3.52 12.13 15.63
CA LEU A 18 -2.27 11.59 15.11
C LEU A 18 -2.07 10.14 15.53
N HIS A 19 -2.42 9.82 16.78
CA HIS A 19 -2.35 8.45 17.29
C HIS A 19 -3.29 7.51 16.54
N LYS A 20 -4.52 7.95 16.29
CA LYS A 20 -5.51 7.18 15.54
C LYS A 20 -5.06 6.93 14.09
N ILE A 21 -4.47 7.94 13.47
CA ILE A 21 -3.93 7.81 12.11
C ILE A 21 -2.78 6.79 12.08
N ALA A 22 -1.91 6.83 13.08
CA ALA A 22 -0.83 5.86 13.22
C ALA A 22 -1.37 4.43 13.43
N GLN A 23 -2.45 4.28 14.20
CA GLN A 23 -3.10 2.99 14.39
C GLN A 23 -3.66 2.44 13.07
N VAL A 24 -4.28 3.27 12.24
CA VAL A 24 -4.79 2.85 10.94
C VAL A 24 -3.65 2.36 10.05
N LYS A 25 -2.52 3.04 10.08
CA LYS A 25 -1.34 2.62 9.31
C LYS A 25 -0.88 1.22 9.71
N VAL A 26 -0.83 0.94 11.01
CA VAL A 26 -0.48 -0.39 11.52
C VAL A 26 -1.50 -1.44 11.10
N ILE A 27 -2.79 -1.12 11.15
CA ILE A 27 -3.85 -2.03 10.70
C ILE A 27 -3.66 -2.38 9.22
N LEU A 28 -3.41 -1.38 8.38
CA LEU A 28 -3.18 -1.60 6.95
C LEU A 28 -1.98 -2.51 6.70
N GLU A 29 -0.89 -2.32 7.43
CA GLU A 29 0.31 -3.14 7.30
C GLU A 29 0.06 -4.59 7.67
N LYS A 30 -0.81 -4.84 8.65
CA LYS A 30 -1.15 -6.20 9.09
C LYS A 30 -2.23 -6.84 8.24
N GLU A 31 -3.18 -6.05 7.75
CA GLU A 31 -4.38 -6.56 7.08
C GLU A 31 -4.47 -6.15 5.61
N TYR A 32 -3.33 -5.93 4.95
CA TYR A 32 -3.32 -5.46 3.57
C TYR A 32 -4.06 -6.39 2.58
N LYS A 33 -4.20 -7.65 2.90
CA LYS A 33 -4.94 -8.62 2.08
C LYS A 33 -6.45 -8.43 2.15
N CYS A 34 -6.93 -7.78 3.19
CA CYS A 34 -8.36 -7.67 3.47
C CYS A 34 -8.97 -6.48 2.73
N ALA A 35 -10.24 -6.64 2.34
CA ALA A 35 -11.00 -5.57 1.71
C ALA A 35 -11.68 -4.71 2.78
N THR A 36 -10.90 -4.09 3.66
CA THR A 36 -11.42 -3.24 4.73
C THR A 36 -11.75 -1.86 4.20
N THR A 37 -12.96 -1.40 4.43
CA THR A 37 -13.39 -0.07 3.97
C THR A 37 -12.83 1.03 4.87
N GLN A 38 -12.76 2.25 4.34
CA GLN A 38 -12.33 3.40 5.13
C GLN A 38 -13.30 3.68 6.28
N ALA A 39 -14.59 3.45 6.08
CA ALA A 39 -15.60 3.57 7.12
C ALA A 39 -15.31 2.60 8.27
N GLU A 40 -14.96 1.36 7.96
CA GLU A 40 -14.61 0.35 8.97
C GLU A 40 -13.35 0.72 9.72
N LEU A 41 -12.31 1.21 9.02
CA LEU A 41 -11.08 1.67 9.65
C LEU A 41 -11.36 2.81 10.63
N ALA A 42 -12.17 3.78 10.20
CA ALA A 42 -12.54 4.92 11.03
C ALA A 42 -13.28 4.45 12.30
N ARG A 43 -14.21 3.52 12.13
CA ARG A 43 -14.96 2.94 13.25
C ARG A 43 -14.02 2.26 14.26
N ARG A 44 -13.06 1.50 13.76
CA ARG A 44 -12.12 0.74 14.61
C ARG A 44 -11.24 1.64 15.47
N VAL A 45 -10.95 2.85 15.03
CA VAL A 45 -10.13 3.79 15.80
C VAL A 45 -10.95 4.95 16.39
N ASN A 46 -12.27 4.85 16.38
CA ASN A 46 -13.17 5.83 16.94
C ASN A 46 -13.02 7.25 16.39
N THR A 47 -13.08 7.35 15.07
CA THR A 47 -13.07 8.65 14.39
C THR A 47 -14.07 8.62 13.24
N ASN A 48 -14.36 9.76 12.63
CA ASN A 48 -15.20 9.78 11.46
C ASN A 48 -14.36 9.57 10.19
N GLU A 49 -15.01 9.06 9.15
CA GLU A 49 -14.35 8.72 7.89
C GLU A 49 -13.68 9.92 7.23
N SER A 50 -14.37 11.07 7.20
CA SER A 50 -13.85 12.28 6.57
C SER A 50 -12.58 12.76 7.24
N LYS A 51 -12.56 12.80 8.57
CA LYS A 51 -11.41 13.22 9.35
C LYS A 51 -10.25 12.25 9.16
N LEU A 52 -10.52 10.95 9.16
CA LEU A 52 -9.51 9.94 8.92
C LEU A 52 -8.90 10.09 7.52
N ARG A 53 -9.73 10.19 6.50
CA ARG A 53 -9.26 10.31 5.11
C ARG A 53 -8.35 11.52 4.92
N LYS A 54 -8.80 12.68 5.37
CA LYS A 54 -8.06 13.94 5.23
C LYS A 54 -6.79 13.93 6.09
N GLY A 55 -6.92 13.50 7.34
CA GLY A 55 -5.79 13.45 8.26
C GLY A 55 -4.71 12.47 7.83
N PHE A 56 -5.12 11.29 7.34
CA PHE A 56 -4.16 10.28 6.87
C PHE A 56 -3.32 10.84 5.71
N LYS A 57 -3.97 11.46 4.73
CA LYS A 57 -3.25 12.05 3.60
C LYS A 57 -2.32 13.18 4.05
N LEU A 58 -2.78 14.02 4.96
CA LEU A 58 -1.99 15.13 5.48
C LEU A 58 -0.71 14.62 6.17
N VAL A 59 -0.83 13.61 6.99
CA VAL A 59 0.29 13.05 7.77
C VAL A 59 1.23 12.23 6.90
N ASN A 60 0.68 11.40 6.01
CA ASN A 60 1.47 10.40 5.27
C ASN A 60 1.77 10.79 3.82
N ASN A 61 1.24 11.92 3.33
CA ASN A 61 1.41 12.36 1.94
C ASN A 61 0.83 11.39 0.91
N LYS A 62 0.00 10.47 1.34
CA LYS A 62 -0.67 9.46 0.51
C LYS A 62 -2.06 9.24 1.06
N THR A 63 -3.01 8.95 0.18
CA THR A 63 -4.32 8.49 0.61
C THR A 63 -4.21 7.11 1.23
N ILE A 64 -5.20 6.69 1.99
CA ILE A 64 -5.27 5.34 2.53
C ILE A 64 -5.19 4.32 1.39
N ASN A 65 -5.91 4.57 0.30
CA ASN A 65 -5.92 3.67 -0.85
C ASN A 65 -4.54 3.57 -1.51
N GLU A 66 -3.88 4.69 -1.71
CA GLU A 66 -2.52 4.72 -2.28
C GLU A 66 -1.54 3.95 -1.39
N TYR A 67 -1.66 4.13 -0.08
CA TYR A 67 -0.81 3.43 0.88
C TYR A 67 -1.04 1.91 0.83
N LEU A 68 -2.31 1.50 0.77
CA LEU A 68 -2.67 0.07 0.68
C LEU A 68 -2.16 -0.55 -0.62
N ILE A 69 -2.33 0.14 -1.74
CA ILE A 69 -1.80 -0.34 -3.03
C ILE A 69 -0.28 -0.53 -2.93
N GLY A 70 0.42 0.44 -2.35
CA GLY A 70 1.87 0.34 -2.17
C GLY A 70 2.28 -0.89 -1.37
N LEU A 71 1.58 -1.18 -0.27
CA LEU A 71 1.84 -2.38 0.54
C LEU A 71 1.64 -3.66 -0.26
N ARG A 72 0.53 -3.76 -0.99
CA ARG A 72 0.22 -4.94 -1.78
C ARG A 72 1.25 -5.17 -2.88
N ILE A 73 1.66 -4.10 -3.56
CA ILE A 73 2.66 -4.21 -4.64
C ILE A 73 4.03 -4.59 -4.07
N GLU A 74 4.44 -4.03 -2.94
CA GLU A 74 5.71 -4.43 -2.31
C GLU A 74 5.72 -5.91 -1.93
N LYS A 75 4.60 -6.41 -1.40
CA LYS A 75 4.47 -7.84 -1.08
C LYS A 75 4.47 -8.71 -2.34
N ALA A 76 3.82 -8.24 -3.40
CA ALA A 76 3.83 -8.95 -4.67
C ALA A 76 5.25 -9.03 -5.26
N LYS A 77 6.00 -7.94 -5.23
CA LYS A 77 7.41 -7.93 -5.67
C LYS A 77 8.23 -8.98 -4.92
N GLU A 78 8.10 -8.99 -3.60
CA GLU A 78 8.82 -9.94 -2.75
C GLU A 78 8.52 -11.38 -3.16
N MET A 79 7.24 -11.72 -3.36
CA MET A 79 6.84 -13.06 -3.78
C MET A 79 7.33 -13.41 -5.19
N LEU A 80 7.26 -12.46 -6.11
CA LEU A 80 7.75 -12.66 -7.49
C LEU A 80 9.26 -12.92 -7.52
N GLU A 81 10.00 -12.28 -6.62
CA GLU A 81 11.46 -12.38 -6.55
C GLU A 81 11.95 -13.61 -5.80
N THR A 82 11.16 -14.12 -4.86
CA THR A 82 11.62 -15.16 -3.93
C THR A 82 10.91 -16.50 -4.07
N THR A 83 9.85 -16.59 -4.88
CA THR A 83 9.09 -17.82 -5.07
C THR A 83 8.81 -18.09 -6.54
N ASP A 84 8.42 -19.34 -6.84
CA ASP A 84 7.97 -19.73 -8.18
C ASP A 84 6.45 -19.75 -8.28
N GLU A 85 5.75 -19.18 -7.31
CA GLU A 85 4.29 -19.20 -7.30
C GLU A 85 3.71 -18.51 -8.53
N PRO A 86 2.66 -19.10 -9.14
CA PRO A 86 1.99 -18.47 -10.27
C PRO A 86 1.48 -17.07 -9.92
N VAL A 87 1.45 -16.18 -10.89
CA VAL A 87 0.94 -14.81 -10.69
C VAL A 87 -0.47 -14.82 -10.10
N LYS A 88 -1.30 -15.78 -10.48
CA LYS A 88 -2.66 -15.97 -9.93
C LYS A 88 -2.63 -16.14 -8.42
N VAL A 89 -1.69 -16.94 -7.93
CA VAL A 89 -1.53 -17.19 -6.48
C VAL A 89 -1.00 -15.95 -5.78
N VAL A 90 -0.01 -15.30 -6.37
CA VAL A 90 0.54 -14.04 -5.83
C VAL A 90 -0.57 -13.00 -5.67
N ALA A 91 -1.42 -12.86 -6.70
CA ALA A 91 -2.53 -11.90 -6.68
C ALA A 91 -3.44 -12.15 -5.47
N VAL A 92 -3.90 -13.38 -5.29
CA VAL A 92 -4.79 -13.73 -4.17
C VAL A 92 -4.12 -13.46 -2.82
N LYS A 93 -2.85 -13.80 -2.70
CA LYS A 93 -2.10 -13.63 -1.44
C LYS A 93 -1.92 -12.16 -1.04
N VAL A 94 -1.95 -11.24 -1.99
CA VAL A 94 -1.85 -9.81 -1.68
C VAL A 94 -3.19 -9.08 -1.69
N GLY A 95 -4.29 -9.82 -1.90
CA GLY A 95 -5.63 -9.26 -1.83
C GLY A 95 -6.21 -8.78 -3.15
N TYR A 96 -5.66 -9.23 -4.27
CA TYR A 96 -6.13 -8.88 -5.61
C TYR A 96 -6.61 -10.11 -6.39
N ASP A 97 -7.34 -9.88 -7.48
CA ASP A 97 -7.42 -10.85 -8.56
C ASP A 97 -6.27 -10.56 -9.54
N VAL A 98 -6.09 -11.44 -10.52
CA VAL A 98 -4.99 -11.31 -11.50
C VAL A 98 -5.07 -9.99 -12.27
N SER A 99 -6.26 -9.64 -12.74
CA SER A 99 -6.48 -8.41 -13.50
C SER A 99 -6.06 -7.16 -12.72
N ASN A 100 -6.51 -7.08 -11.48
CA ASN A 100 -6.18 -5.94 -10.62
C ASN A 100 -4.71 -5.91 -10.25
N LEU A 101 -4.11 -7.06 -9.98
CA LEU A 101 -2.67 -7.12 -9.71
C LEU A 101 -1.88 -6.60 -10.92
N VAL A 102 -2.16 -7.11 -12.11
CA VAL A 102 -1.45 -6.69 -13.32
C VAL A 102 -1.59 -5.19 -13.53
N LYS A 103 -2.81 -4.66 -13.41
CA LYS A 103 -3.09 -3.23 -13.58
C LYS A 103 -2.31 -2.38 -12.58
N GLN A 104 -2.41 -2.69 -11.31
CA GLN A 104 -1.74 -1.90 -10.26
C GLN A 104 -0.23 -2.06 -10.30
N PHE A 105 0.24 -3.26 -10.61
CA PHE A 105 1.67 -3.53 -10.70
C PHE A 105 2.32 -2.74 -11.84
N LYS A 106 1.70 -2.76 -13.03
CA LYS A 106 2.18 -1.97 -14.17
C LYS A 106 2.15 -0.47 -13.88
N LYS A 107 1.08 0.00 -13.25
CA LYS A 107 0.95 1.42 -12.90
C LYS A 107 2.04 1.85 -11.92
N THR A 108 2.41 0.99 -10.99
CA THR A 108 3.37 1.31 -9.93
C THR A 108 4.82 1.12 -10.39
N THR A 109 5.10 0.04 -11.13
CA THR A 109 6.49 -0.35 -11.50
C THR A 109 6.85 -0.08 -12.95
N GLY A 110 5.85 0.12 -13.81
CA GLY A 110 6.06 0.22 -15.26
C GLY A 110 6.17 -1.14 -15.94
N MET A 111 6.09 -2.24 -15.22
CA MET A 111 6.24 -3.60 -15.75
C MET A 111 5.09 -4.49 -15.31
N ALA A 112 4.79 -5.53 -16.12
CA ALA A 112 3.90 -6.59 -15.70
C ALA A 112 4.61 -7.48 -14.66
N PRO A 113 3.85 -8.18 -13.81
CA PRO A 113 4.46 -9.05 -12.78
C PRO A 113 5.43 -10.09 -13.34
N MET A 114 5.11 -10.72 -14.47
CA MET A 114 6.01 -11.72 -15.08
C MET A 114 7.27 -11.10 -15.66
N GLU A 115 7.18 -9.88 -16.19
CA GLU A 115 8.35 -9.15 -16.65
C GLU A 115 9.29 -8.83 -15.48
N TRP A 116 8.71 -8.44 -14.36
CA TRP A 116 9.45 -8.17 -13.12
C TRP A 116 10.20 -9.40 -12.66
N ARG A 117 9.51 -10.54 -12.60
CA ARG A 117 10.11 -11.82 -12.19
C ARG A 117 11.27 -12.21 -13.09
N LYS A 118 11.08 -12.11 -14.40
CA LYS A 118 12.13 -12.46 -15.37
C LYS A 118 13.35 -11.55 -15.25
N LYS A 119 13.11 -10.25 -15.07
CA LYS A 119 14.19 -9.28 -14.91
C LYS A 119 15.00 -9.56 -13.64
N PHE A 120 14.31 -9.81 -12.55
CA PHE A 120 14.96 -10.13 -11.27
C PHE A 120 15.74 -11.44 -11.36
N LEU A 121 15.16 -12.48 -11.94
CA LEU A 121 15.81 -13.77 -12.10
C LEU A 121 17.03 -13.66 -13.02
N GLY A 122 16.92 -12.92 -14.12
CA GLY A 122 18.03 -12.65 -15.03
C GLY A 122 19.21 -12.00 -14.33
N ASN A 123 18.95 -10.96 -13.53
CA ASN A 123 19.98 -10.28 -12.77
C ASN A 123 20.63 -11.21 -11.76
N LYS A 124 19.86 -12.04 -11.10
CA LYS A 124 20.34 -13.01 -10.11
C LYS A 124 21.24 -14.06 -10.77
N LEU A 125 20.82 -14.58 -11.90
CA LEU A 125 21.61 -15.56 -12.65
C LEU A 125 22.93 -14.96 -13.14
N THR A 126 22.89 -13.72 -13.62
CA THR A 126 24.11 -13.01 -14.04
C THR A 126 25.12 -12.93 -12.90
N ILE A 127 24.66 -12.55 -11.71
CA ILE A 127 25.50 -12.46 -10.52
C ILE A 127 26.11 -13.83 -10.17
N LEU A 128 25.31 -14.91 -10.28
CA LEU A 128 25.78 -16.26 -9.96
C LEU A 128 26.88 -16.77 -10.89
N PHE A 129 26.90 -16.28 -12.15
CA PHE A 129 27.89 -16.72 -13.13
C PHE A 129 29.05 -15.75 -13.31
N LEU A 130 29.08 -14.68 -12.53
CA LEU A 130 30.23 -13.76 -12.51
C LEU A 130 31.33 -14.34 -11.60
#